data_0096dc1fa916f71056492e4e17c68bc1
#
_entry.id   0096dc1fa916f71056492e4e17c68bc1
#
_cell.length_a   1.000
_cell.length_b   1.000
_cell.length_c   1.000
_cell.angle_alpha   90.00
_cell.angle_beta   90.00
_cell.angle_gamma   90.00
#
_symmetry.space_group_name_H-M   'P 1'
#
loop_
_entity.id
_entity.type
_entity.pdbx_description
1 polymer ?
#
loop_
_entity_poly.entity_id
_entity_poly.type
_entity_poly.pdbx_seq_one_letter_code
_entity_poly.pdbx_strand_id
1 'polypeptide(L)'
;AAGVYLPALRERGFAVLDAPAVRALSGASAAGVAALAADWDQLAPDDYLKDGGRYRQRRHASFIADAGEVQDVAYRPHWQPVDYNALHGGMQRWFAPIAPATLSQPDWRALQRWLAGTASALRGDQAWYGEAHQFRIDTTDGIGRPTPEGAHRDGVDLVAVFLVARHDIKGGETRVF
;
A
#
# COMPACT_ATOMS: atom_id res chain seq x y z
N ALA A 1 -2.27 9.94 19.85
CA ALA A 1 -1.69 9.06 18.80
C ALA A 1 -1.04 9.87 17.65
N ALA A 2 -1.69 10.95 17.17
CA ALA A 2 -1.18 11.71 16.01
C ALA A 2 0.18 12.39 16.25
N GLY A 3 0.47 12.92 17.45
CA GLY A 3 1.70 13.65 17.74
C GLY A 3 2.96 12.81 17.97
N VAL A 4 2.84 11.48 18.06
CA VAL A 4 3.96 10.60 18.43
C VAL A 4 4.38 9.62 17.31
N TYR A 5 3.74 9.64 16.14
CA TYR A 5 4.08 8.66 15.10
C TYR A 5 5.42 8.96 14.40
N LEU A 6 5.74 10.22 14.13
CA LEU A 6 7.04 10.60 13.55
C LEU A 6 8.23 10.26 14.46
N PRO A 7 8.20 10.59 15.76
CA PRO A 7 9.21 10.08 16.69
C PRO A 7 9.32 8.56 16.68
N ALA A 8 8.18 7.85 16.71
CA ALA A 8 8.18 6.39 16.66
C ALA A 8 8.83 5.83 15.38
N LEU A 9 8.54 6.44 14.22
CA LEU A 9 9.18 6.06 12.96
C LEU A 9 10.71 6.29 13.00
N ARG A 10 11.16 7.39 13.59
CA ARG A 10 12.59 7.70 13.69
C ARG A 10 13.33 6.77 14.65
N GLU A 11 12.72 6.44 15.77
CA GLU A 11 13.36 5.69 16.86
C GLU A 11 13.25 4.18 16.67
N ARG A 12 12.11 3.69 16.22
CA ARG A 12 11.79 2.26 16.16
C ARG A 12 11.68 1.71 14.72
N GLY A 13 11.68 2.59 13.72
CA GLY A 13 11.48 2.22 12.33
C GLY A 13 10.03 1.91 11.94
N PHE A 14 9.08 1.92 12.88
CA PHE A 14 7.66 1.69 12.58
C PHE A 14 6.73 2.42 13.54
N ALA A 15 5.50 2.65 13.10
CA ALA A 15 4.40 3.14 13.93
C ALA A 15 3.09 2.43 13.53
N VAL A 16 2.21 2.21 14.51
CA VAL A 16 0.87 1.68 14.29
C VAL A 16 -0.14 2.76 14.62
N LEU A 17 -1.05 3.03 13.70
CA LEU A 17 -2.07 4.07 13.82
C LEU A 17 -3.46 3.46 13.71
N ASP A 18 -4.38 3.89 14.54
CA ASP A 18 -5.79 3.55 14.39
C ASP A 18 -6.47 4.42 13.31
N ALA A 19 -7.65 4.04 12.88
CA ALA A 19 -8.39 4.76 11.85
C ALA A 19 -8.69 6.21 12.18
N PRO A 20 -9.06 6.59 13.42
CA PRO A 20 -9.19 7.99 13.82
C PRO A 20 -7.89 8.80 13.66
N ALA A 21 -6.75 8.24 14.05
CA ALA A 21 -5.45 8.90 13.90
C ALA A 21 -5.07 9.09 12.43
N VAL A 22 -5.27 8.08 11.59
CA VAL A 22 -5.04 8.18 10.14
C VAL A 22 -5.87 9.31 9.53
N ARG A 23 -7.16 9.39 9.87
CA ARG A 23 -8.03 10.47 9.38
C ARG A 23 -7.59 11.84 9.86
N ALA A 24 -7.26 11.97 11.14
CA ALA A 24 -6.81 13.23 11.71
C ALA A 24 -5.49 13.73 11.06
N LEU A 25 -4.59 12.82 10.74
CA LEU A 25 -3.29 13.12 10.11
C LEU A 25 -3.41 13.43 8.62
N SER A 26 -4.22 12.67 7.91
CA SER A 26 -4.36 12.79 6.45
C SER A 26 -5.39 13.84 6.01
N GLY A 27 -6.33 14.18 6.89
CA GLY A 27 -7.50 14.97 6.54
C GLY A 27 -8.57 14.20 5.76
N ALA A 28 -8.42 12.88 5.58
CA ALA A 28 -9.41 12.06 4.91
C ALA A 28 -10.69 11.91 5.77
N SER A 29 -11.85 11.97 5.12
CA SER A 29 -13.14 11.79 5.79
C SER A 29 -13.44 10.31 6.06
N ALA A 30 -14.22 10.03 7.09
CA ALA A 30 -14.67 8.68 7.39
C ALA A 30 -15.51 8.09 6.25
N ALA A 31 -16.40 8.88 5.66
CA ALA A 31 -17.24 8.48 4.56
C ALA A 31 -16.42 8.18 3.27
N GLY A 32 -15.46 9.05 2.95
CA GLY A 32 -14.60 8.86 1.78
C GLY A 32 -13.71 7.63 1.89
N VAL A 33 -13.10 7.40 3.06
CA VAL A 33 -12.31 6.18 3.30
C VAL A 33 -13.19 4.93 3.23
N ALA A 34 -14.41 4.97 3.80
CA ALA A 34 -15.34 3.85 3.72
C ALA A 34 -15.78 3.56 2.27
N ALA A 35 -15.96 4.60 1.46
CA ALA A 35 -16.33 4.43 0.03
C ALA A 35 -15.23 3.72 -0.78
N LEU A 36 -13.97 3.87 -0.41
CA LEU A 36 -12.85 3.15 -1.06
C LEU A 36 -12.96 1.64 -0.91
N ALA A 37 -13.55 1.15 0.17
CA ALA A 37 -13.65 -0.29 0.44
C ALA A 37 -14.40 -1.08 -0.64
N ALA A 38 -15.31 -0.44 -1.37
CA ALA A 38 -16.05 -1.07 -2.48
C ALA A 38 -15.13 -1.56 -3.63
N ASP A 39 -13.94 -0.99 -3.78
CA ASP A 39 -12.97 -1.41 -4.79
C ASP A 39 -12.54 -2.87 -4.61
N TRP A 40 -12.50 -3.35 -3.35
CA TRP A 40 -12.03 -4.69 -3.02
C TRP A 40 -12.95 -5.81 -3.54
N ASP A 41 -14.19 -5.49 -3.90
CA ASP A 41 -15.11 -6.44 -4.54
C ASP A 41 -14.82 -6.64 -6.04
N GLN A 42 -13.97 -5.79 -6.63
CA GLN A 42 -13.68 -5.75 -8.06
C GLN A 42 -12.19 -5.88 -8.39
N LEU A 43 -11.38 -6.38 -7.47
CA LEU A 43 -9.95 -6.56 -7.74
C LEU A 43 -9.71 -7.70 -8.74
N ALA A 44 -8.72 -7.50 -9.62
CA ALA A 44 -8.30 -8.49 -10.59
C ALA A 44 -7.40 -9.56 -9.97
N PRO A 45 -7.41 -10.80 -10.49
CA PRO A 45 -6.47 -11.84 -10.08
C PRO A 45 -5.01 -11.41 -10.24
N ASP A 46 -4.15 -11.91 -9.36
CA ASP A 46 -2.70 -11.78 -9.47
C ASP A 46 -2.14 -12.97 -10.27
N ASP A 47 -1.85 -12.75 -11.54
CA ASP A 47 -1.35 -13.79 -12.45
C ASP A 47 0.14 -14.09 -12.28
N TYR A 48 0.82 -13.41 -11.35
CA TYR A 48 2.28 -13.52 -11.16
C TYR A 48 2.68 -14.37 -9.94
N LEU A 49 1.74 -15.06 -9.29
CA LEU A 49 2.05 -15.94 -8.18
C LEU A 49 2.73 -17.22 -8.68
N LYS A 50 4.01 -17.39 -8.37
CA LYS A 50 4.83 -18.52 -8.82
C LYS A 50 4.38 -19.88 -8.25
N ASP A 51 3.68 -19.89 -7.12
CA ASP A 51 3.11 -21.10 -6.53
C ASP A 51 1.79 -21.53 -7.20
N GLY A 52 1.33 -20.77 -8.21
CA GLY A 52 0.07 -21.03 -8.91
C GLY A 52 -1.17 -20.74 -8.07
N GLY A 53 -1.01 -20.12 -6.90
CA GLY A 53 -2.10 -19.77 -6.00
C GLY A 53 -3.08 -18.76 -6.62
N ARG A 54 -4.37 -18.90 -6.27
CA ARG A 54 -5.43 -17.97 -6.70
C ARG A 54 -5.95 -17.12 -5.55
N TYR A 55 -5.25 -17.12 -4.43
CA TYR A 55 -5.66 -16.49 -3.19
C TYR A 55 -5.45 -14.98 -3.17
N ARG A 56 -4.79 -14.38 -4.17
CA ARG A 56 -4.51 -12.94 -4.19
C ARG A 56 -5.13 -12.26 -5.41
N GLN A 57 -5.92 -11.22 -5.16
CA GLN A 57 -6.37 -10.26 -6.15
C GLN A 57 -5.72 -8.92 -5.87
N ARG A 58 -5.42 -8.12 -6.91
CA ARG A 58 -4.78 -6.85 -6.74
C ARG A 58 -4.98 -5.87 -7.89
N ARG A 59 -4.80 -4.60 -7.57
CA ARG A 59 -4.62 -3.50 -8.53
C ARG A 59 -3.43 -2.65 -8.09
N HIS A 60 -2.91 -1.87 -9.03
CA HIS A 60 -1.70 -1.08 -8.86
C HIS A 60 -1.82 0.26 -9.58
N ALA A 61 -1.23 1.30 -9.01
CA ALA A 61 -1.04 2.59 -9.67
C ALA A 61 0.23 3.26 -9.14
N SER A 62 0.83 4.10 -9.97
CA SER A 62 1.99 4.91 -9.60
C SER A 62 1.61 6.37 -9.60
N PHE A 63 2.28 7.16 -8.76
CA PHE A 63 2.08 8.60 -8.65
C PHE A 63 3.38 9.33 -8.32
N ILE A 64 3.40 10.62 -8.57
CA ILE A 64 4.43 11.54 -8.08
C ILE A 64 3.74 12.55 -7.16
N ALA A 65 4.32 12.75 -5.98
CA ALA A 65 3.91 13.79 -5.05
C ALA A 65 5.05 14.80 -4.89
N ASP A 66 4.78 16.06 -5.20
CA ASP A 66 5.74 17.14 -5.11
C ASP A 66 5.05 18.42 -4.64
N ALA A 67 5.66 19.13 -3.70
CA ALA A 67 5.17 20.41 -3.17
C ALA A 67 3.68 20.40 -2.75
N GLY A 68 3.18 19.28 -2.25
CA GLY A 68 1.78 19.10 -1.84
C GLY A 68 0.81 18.70 -2.96
N GLU A 69 1.26 18.68 -4.20
CA GLU A 69 0.50 18.21 -5.36
C GLU A 69 0.76 16.72 -5.62
N VAL A 70 -0.26 16.02 -6.10
CA VAL A 70 -0.17 14.60 -6.47
C VAL A 70 -0.63 14.43 -7.92
N GLN A 71 0.21 13.81 -8.72
CA GLN A 71 -0.04 13.52 -10.12
C GLN A 71 0.05 12.01 -10.37
N ASP A 72 -0.93 11.46 -11.11
CA ASP A 72 -0.85 10.08 -11.55
C ASP A 72 0.21 9.92 -12.63
N VAL A 73 0.96 8.83 -12.53
CA VAL A 73 1.90 8.41 -13.56
C VAL A 73 1.17 7.48 -14.53
N ALA A 74 1.50 7.57 -15.81
CA ALA A 74 0.97 6.67 -16.82
C ALA A 74 1.14 5.20 -16.42
N TYR A 75 0.19 4.36 -16.81
CA TYR A 75 0.19 2.92 -16.51
C TYR A 75 1.51 2.28 -16.88
N ARG A 76 2.11 1.57 -15.92
CA ARG A 76 3.44 0.96 -16.03
C ARG A 76 3.52 -0.30 -15.19
N PRO A 77 4.45 -1.22 -15.51
CA PRO A 77 4.64 -2.42 -14.69
C PRO A 77 5.27 -2.07 -13.34
N HIS A 78 4.94 -2.87 -12.34
CA HIS A 78 5.68 -2.92 -11.08
C HIS A 78 6.95 -3.74 -11.26
N TRP A 79 8.07 -3.21 -10.79
CA TRP A 79 9.38 -3.86 -10.87
C TRP A 79 10.13 -3.72 -9.54
N GLN A 80 10.77 -4.78 -9.10
CA GLN A 80 11.66 -4.80 -7.94
C GLN A 80 12.94 -5.52 -8.29
N PRO A 81 14.13 -5.09 -7.78
CA PRO A 81 15.37 -5.86 -7.86
C PRO A 81 15.23 -7.24 -7.22
N VAL A 82 16.01 -8.21 -7.71
CA VAL A 82 16.05 -9.56 -7.13
C VAL A 82 16.51 -9.53 -5.67
N ASP A 83 17.39 -8.61 -5.32
CA ASP A 83 17.92 -8.45 -3.96
C ASP A 83 16.84 -8.11 -2.92
N TYR A 84 15.76 -7.46 -3.34
CA TYR A 84 14.62 -7.11 -2.47
C TYR A 84 13.44 -8.09 -2.59
N ASN A 85 13.38 -8.84 -3.66
CA ASN A 85 12.33 -9.84 -3.88
C ASN A 85 12.89 -11.06 -4.62
N ALA A 86 13.34 -12.05 -3.86
CA ALA A 86 13.97 -13.24 -4.40
C ALA A 86 13.06 -14.09 -5.30
N LEU A 87 11.73 -14.03 -5.07
CA LEU A 87 10.75 -14.80 -5.84
C LEU A 87 10.29 -14.09 -7.12
N HIS A 88 10.06 -12.78 -7.06
CA HIS A 88 9.42 -12.02 -8.13
C HIS A 88 10.25 -10.83 -8.62
N GLY A 89 11.45 -10.64 -8.07
CA GLY A 89 12.38 -9.59 -8.50
C GLY A 89 12.91 -9.84 -9.92
N GLY A 90 13.37 -8.77 -10.57
CA GLY A 90 13.93 -8.80 -11.90
C GLY A 90 12.92 -8.99 -13.04
N MET A 91 11.61 -9.05 -12.74
CA MET A 91 10.55 -9.15 -13.74
C MET A 91 9.60 -7.95 -13.70
N GLN A 92 9.11 -7.56 -14.87
CA GLN A 92 8.02 -6.58 -14.97
C GLN A 92 6.68 -7.28 -14.73
N ARG A 93 5.91 -6.77 -13.78
CA ARG A 93 4.58 -7.31 -13.45
C ARG A 93 3.52 -6.28 -13.78
N TRP A 94 2.71 -6.57 -14.80
CA TRP A 94 1.64 -5.71 -15.28
C TRP A 94 0.35 -6.01 -14.55
N PHE A 95 0.22 -5.47 -13.34
CA PHE A 95 -1.01 -5.61 -12.57
C PHE A 95 -2.14 -4.75 -13.14
N ALA A 96 -3.38 -5.17 -12.97
CA ALA A 96 -4.52 -4.35 -13.34
C ALA A 96 -4.45 -2.96 -12.68
N PRO A 97 -4.77 -1.88 -13.40
CA PRO A 97 -4.69 -0.52 -12.85
C PRO A 97 -5.78 -0.27 -11.81
N ILE A 98 -5.47 0.54 -10.80
CA ILE A 98 -6.48 1.08 -9.87
C ILE A 98 -7.48 1.91 -10.69
N ALA A 99 -8.76 1.79 -10.35
CA ALA A 99 -9.84 2.44 -11.08
C ALA A 99 -9.66 3.96 -11.11
N PRO A 100 -9.85 4.63 -12.26
CA PRO A 100 -9.75 6.09 -12.35
C PRO A 100 -10.66 6.83 -11.37
N ALA A 101 -11.84 6.28 -11.09
CA ALA A 101 -12.78 6.83 -10.10
C ALA A 101 -12.16 6.87 -8.70
N THR A 102 -11.38 5.86 -8.31
CA THR A 102 -10.65 5.81 -7.04
C THR A 102 -9.54 6.84 -7.02
N LEU A 103 -8.72 6.90 -8.08
CA LEU A 103 -7.61 7.83 -8.18
C LEU A 103 -8.06 9.29 -8.09
N SER A 104 -9.27 9.62 -8.55
CA SER A 104 -9.82 10.98 -8.52
C SER A 104 -10.48 11.34 -7.18
N GLN A 105 -10.65 10.40 -6.26
CA GLN A 105 -11.30 10.68 -4.97
C GLN A 105 -10.44 11.61 -4.09
N PRO A 106 -11.03 12.66 -3.49
CA PRO A 106 -10.30 13.58 -2.61
C PRO A 106 -9.62 12.89 -1.43
N ASP A 107 -10.26 11.89 -0.83
CA ASP A 107 -9.73 11.17 0.32
C ASP A 107 -8.55 10.26 -0.06
N TRP A 108 -8.56 9.67 -1.25
CA TRP A 108 -7.41 8.96 -1.82
C TRP A 108 -6.20 9.89 -1.96
N ARG A 109 -6.42 11.09 -2.53
CA ARG A 109 -5.38 12.11 -2.66
C ARG A 109 -4.90 12.64 -1.31
N ALA A 110 -5.78 12.77 -0.34
CA ALA A 110 -5.41 13.18 1.02
C ALA A 110 -4.45 12.17 1.67
N LEU A 111 -4.72 10.89 1.53
CA LEU A 111 -3.81 9.83 2.00
C LEU A 111 -2.45 9.88 1.30
N GLN A 112 -2.41 10.05 -0.02
CA GLN A 112 -1.16 10.15 -0.77
C GLN A 112 -0.34 11.37 -0.34
N ARG A 113 -0.96 12.55 -0.20
CA ARG A 113 -0.27 13.77 0.28
C ARG A 113 0.29 13.60 1.67
N TRP A 114 -0.48 13.00 2.57
CA TRP A 114 -0.03 12.73 3.94
C TRP A 114 1.18 11.79 3.96
N LEU A 115 1.18 10.74 3.18
CA LEU A 115 2.32 9.82 3.10
C LEU A 115 3.57 10.49 2.53
N ALA A 116 3.43 11.30 1.47
CA ALA A 116 4.53 12.07 0.92
C ALA A 116 5.08 13.08 1.93
N GLY A 117 4.20 13.80 2.64
CA GLY A 117 4.60 14.70 3.74
C GLY A 117 5.31 13.96 4.89
N THR A 118 4.89 12.74 5.20
CA THR A 118 5.57 11.89 6.18
C THR A 118 6.97 11.50 5.70
N ALA A 119 7.11 11.11 4.44
CA ALA A 119 8.40 10.81 3.83
C ALA A 119 9.33 12.03 3.85
N SER A 120 8.82 13.21 3.50
CA SER A 120 9.57 14.48 3.59
C SER A 120 10.01 14.80 5.02
N ALA A 121 9.15 14.60 6.01
CA ALA A 121 9.49 14.79 7.42
C ALA A 121 10.61 13.85 7.91
N LEU A 122 10.77 12.69 7.29
CA LEU A 122 11.80 11.71 7.64
C LEU A 122 13.11 11.88 6.85
N ARG A 123 13.02 12.31 5.59
CA ARG A 123 14.14 12.30 4.63
C ARG A 123 14.50 13.65 4.02
N GLY A 124 13.71 14.68 4.30
CA GLY A 124 13.84 16.00 3.68
C GLY A 124 12.87 16.21 2.52
N ASP A 125 12.59 17.47 2.22
CA ASP A 125 11.66 17.84 1.17
C ASP A 125 12.22 17.52 -0.23
N GLN A 126 11.45 16.79 -0.99
CA GLN A 126 11.75 16.38 -2.37
C GLN A 126 10.50 15.85 -3.06
N ALA A 127 10.57 15.67 -4.36
CA ALA A 127 9.56 14.94 -5.09
C ALA A 127 9.62 13.44 -4.73
N TRP A 128 8.46 12.84 -4.47
CA TRP A 128 8.33 11.43 -4.10
C TRP A 128 7.65 10.65 -5.20
N TYR A 129 8.31 9.61 -5.67
CA TYR A 129 7.67 8.58 -6.47
C TYR A 129 7.01 7.56 -5.54
N GLY A 130 5.73 7.31 -5.74
CA GLY A 130 4.96 6.37 -4.95
C GLY A 130 4.26 5.31 -5.80
N GLU A 131 4.10 4.15 -5.21
CA GLU A 131 3.29 3.07 -5.76
C GLU A 131 2.18 2.72 -4.76
N ALA A 132 0.96 2.61 -5.26
CA ALA A 132 -0.20 2.18 -4.51
C ALA A 132 -0.64 0.80 -4.98
N HIS A 133 -0.86 -0.08 -4.03
CA HIS A 133 -1.33 -1.43 -4.28
C HIS A 133 -2.60 -1.69 -3.48
N GLN A 134 -3.63 -2.18 -4.14
CA GLN A 134 -4.81 -2.74 -3.49
C GLN A 134 -4.66 -4.26 -3.50
N PHE A 135 -4.77 -4.91 -2.33
CA PHE A 135 -4.67 -6.36 -2.18
C PHE A 135 -5.91 -6.93 -1.52
N ARG A 136 -6.39 -8.05 -2.03
CA ARG A 136 -7.31 -8.95 -1.34
C ARG A 136 -6.68 -10.32 -1.24
N ILE A 137 -6.64 -10.86 -0.03
CA ILE A 137 -6.23 -12.24 0.22
C ILE A 137 -7.50 -13.03 0.54
N ASP A 138 -7.83 -13.99 -0.31
CA ASP A 138 -8.98 -14.87 -0.17
C ASP A 138 -8.48 -16.28 0.21
N THR A 139 -8.99 -16.80 1.30
CA THR A 139 -8.61 -18.12 1.82
C THR A 139 -9.72 -19.15 1.68
N THR A 140 -10.74 -18.89 0.88
CA THR A 140 -11.89 -19.79 0.67
C THR A 140 -11.44 -21.18 0.20
N ASP A 141 -10.43 -21.25 -0.66
CA ASP A 141 -9.89 -22.50 -1.19
C ASP A 141 -8.71 -23.05 -0.38
N GLY A 142 -8.43 -22.50 0.81
CA GLY A 142 -7.35 -22.98 1.67
C GLY A 142 -6.50 -21.87 2.28
N ILE A 143 -5.16 -21.98 2.18
CA ILE A 143 -4.21 -21.05 2.79
C ILE A 143 -3.86 -19.93 1.81
N GLY A 144 -4.11 -18.69 2.21
CA GLY A 144 -3.60 -17.51 1.53
C GLY A 144 -2.23 -17.10 2.09
N ARG A 145 -1.33 -16.63 1.21
CA ARG A 145 0.00 -16.13 1.58
C ARG A 145 0.14 -14.68 1.12
N PRO A 146 -0.03 -13.68 2.02
CA PRO A 146 0.12 -12.27 1.66
C PRO A 146 1.52 -11.96 1.10
N THR A 147 2.56 -12.54 1.72
CA THR A 147 3.96 -12.40 1.35
C THR A 147 4.61 -13.78 1.22
N PRO A 148 4.43 -14.49 0.09
CA PRO A 148 4.95 -15.84 -0.08
C PRO A 148 6.47 -15.94 0.03
N GLU A 149 7.19 -14.84 -0.21
CA GLU A 149 8.63 -14.68 -0.03
C GLU A 149 9.08 -14.63 1.44
N GLY A 150 8.15 -14.47 2.39
CA GLY A 150 8.46 -14.35 3.81
C GLY A 150 8.98 -12.95 4.20
N ALA A 151 9.86 -12.88 5.21
CA ALA A 151 10.44 -11.62 5.67
C ALA A 151 11.37 -11.03 4.59
N HIS A 152 11.14 -9.76 4.22
CA HIS A 152 11.89 -9.06 3.18
C HIS A 152 11.91 -7.54 3.45
N ARG A 153 12.69 -6.82 2.65
CA ARG A 153 12.66 -5.36 2.55
C ARG A 153 12.18 -4.96 1.17
N ASP A 154 11.36 -3.93 1.08
CA ASP A 154 10.87 -3.44 -0.21
C ASP A 154 11.88 -2.54 -0.94
N GLY A 155 12.93 -2.09 -0.26
CA GLY A 155 13.96 -1.22 -0.85
C GLY A 155 13.47 0.19 -1.13
N VAL A 156 12.51 0.68 -0.34
CA VAL A 156 11.91 2.01 -0.45
C VAL A 156 12.08 2.80 0.85
N ASP A 157 11.88 4.11 0.80
CA ASP A 157 12.06 4.99 1.96
C ASP A 157 10.95 4.88 3.01
N LEU A 158 9.72 4.62 2.57
CA LEU A 158 8.54 4.49 3.43
C LEU A 158 7.56 3.47 2.85
N VAL A 159 7.05 2.59 3.71
CA VAL A 159 5.94 1.69 3.40
C VAL A 159 4.79 2.00 4.35
N ALA A 160 3.59 2.11 3.82
CA ALA A 160 2.37 2.18 4.61
C ALA A 160 1.43 1.03 4.23
N VAL A 161 0.96 0.31 5.24
CA VAL A 161 0.01 -0.79 5.07
C VAL A 161 -1.30 -0.41 5.74
N PHE A 162 -2.38 -0.35 4.97
CA PHE A 162 -3.73 -0.05 5.46
C PHE A 162 -4.54 -1.34 5.51
N LEU A 163 -4.99 -1.72 6.69
CA LEU A 163 -5.96 -2.80 6.84
C LEU A 163 -7.36 -2.26 6.54
N VAL A 164 -7.94 -2.64 5.42
CA VAL A 164 -9.27 -2.20 4.99
C VAL A 164 -10.36 -3.03 5.66
N ALA A 165 -10.25 -4.35 5.61
CA ALA A 165 -11.17 -5.28 6.25
C ALA A 165 -10.49 -6.61 6.54
N ARG A 166 -11.03 -7.34 7.51
CA ARG A 166 -10.59 -8.68 7.86
C ARG A 166 -11.79 -9.48 8.38
N HIS A 167 -12.12 -10.59 7.73
CA HIS A 167 -13.25 -11.44 8.06
C HIS A 167 -12.84 -12.91 8.13
N ASP A 168 -13.15 -13.58 9.23
CA ASP A 168 -13.02 -15.02 9.43
C ASP A 168 -11.63 -15.61 9.09
N ILE A 169 -10.56 -14.85 9.33
CA ILE A 169 -9.19 -15.23 9.02
C ILE A 169 -8.37 -15.40 10.30
N LYS A 170 -7.58 -16.47 10.34
CA LYS A 170 -6.53 -16.70 11.34
C LYS A 170 -5.16 -16.39 10.71
N GLY A 171 -4.22 -15.86 11.50
CA GLY A 171 -2.88 -15.49 11.04
C GLY A 171 -2.85 -14.17 10.28
N GLY A 172 -1.86 -13.96 9.42
CA GLY A 172 -1.65 -12.70 8.69
C GLY A 172 -1.07 -11.58 9.57
N GLU A 173 -0.33 -11.93 10.60
CA GLU A 173 0.37 -10.98 11.46
C GLU A 173 1.55 -10.35 10.72
N THR A 174 1.73 -9.05 10.92
CA THR A 174 2.94 -8.35 10.47
C THR A 174 3.98 -8.40 11.58
N ARG A 175 5.19 -8.81 11.25
CA ARG A 175 6.34 -8.81 12.16
C ARG A 175 7.41 -7.90 11.58
N VAL A 176 7.94 -6.99 12.44
CA VAL A 176 9.02 -6.07 12.10
C VAL A 176 10.25 -6.47 12.90
N PHE A 177 11.41 -6.57 12.23
CA PHE A 177 12.69 -6.99 12.81
C PHE A 177 13.74 -5.88 12.72
#